data_68ca94e0e3a8c58efe22e587da81dcea
#
_entry.id   68ca94e0e3a8c58efe22e587da81dcea
#
_cell.length_a   1.000
_cell.length_b   1.000
_cell.length_c   1.000
_cell.angle_alpha   90.00
_cell.angle_beta   90.00
_cell.angle_gamma   90.00
#
_symmetry.space_group_name_H-M   'P 1'
#
loop_
_entity.id
_entity.type
_entity.pdbx_description
1 polymer ?
#
loop_
_entity_poly.entity_id
_entity_poly.type
_entity_poly.pdbx_seq_one_letter_code
_entity_poly.pdbx_strand_id
1 'polypeptide(L)'
;MSEILVIGGGVIGLLTARELAHAGVDTTLVEMGKTGQQSSWAGGGILSPLYPWRYPDAVGRLAAWSQAVYPALATELLDETGVDPELTVNGMLVLDTEERQRALDWAARHDTAIEVLDSRQLHASEPELGPRPEQALLLPGIGQVRNPRLTRALRRAIERKVTLREQEEVLELLIEGGRAVGVRTPKGEIRAERVIICAGAWTAKLLEQLGNSPEIQPVRGQMILFYAQPGQVHHITLHRERYIIPRRDGRILFGSTLEQAGFVKRTTAEAKEELYRAAVELYPLLKRTPIEDHWSGLRPGSPSGIPYIGAYPGIDGLYFNAGHYRNGLVTGPASARLLTDLVLERAPILDAAPYALDAARD
;
A
#
# COMPACT_ATOMS: atom_id res chain seq x y z
N MET A 1 -16.99 10.10 -24.13
CA MET A 1 -15.52 10.26 -23.96
C MET A 1 -15.34 10.80 -22.56
N SER A 2 -14.66 10.08 -21.68
CA SER A 2 -14.44 10.55 -20.29
C SER A 2 -13.42 11.68 -20.28
N GLU A 3 -13.51 12.57 -19.28
CA GLU A 3 -12.46 13.59 -19.07
C GLU A 3 -11.15 12.92 -18.64
N ILE A 4 -11.22 11.93 -17.72
CA ILE A 4 -10.05 11.23 -17.20
C ILE A 4 -10.23 9.72 -17.25
N LEU A 5 -9.18 9.04 -17.73
CA LEU A 5 -9.06 7.59 -17.70
C LEU A 5 -7.99 7.17 -16.68
N VAL A 6 -8.38 6.36 -15.69
CA VAL A 6 -7.46 5.77 -14.71
C VAL A 6 -7.19 4.31 -15.07
N ILE A 7 -5.93 3.93 -15.22
CA ILE A 7 -5.48 2.56 -15.53
C ILE A 7 -5.00 1.88 -14.26
N GLY A 8 -5.68 0.81 -13.87
CA GLY A 8 -5.36 0.00 -12.69
C GLY A 8 -6.31 0.26 -11.53
N GLY A 9 -7.00 -0.80 -11.10
CA GLY A 9 -7.99 -0.83 -10.01
C GLY A 9 -7.42 -1.30 -8.65
N GLY A 10 -6.12 -1.09 -8.39
CA GLY A 10 -5.53 -1.24 -7.06
C GLY A 10 -5.95 -0.11 -6.11
N VAL A 11 -5.48 -0.15 -4.85
CA VAL A 11 -5.81 0.88 -3.85
C VAL A 11 -5.49 2.29 -4.34
N ILE A 12 -4.38 2.47 -5.07
CA ILE A 12 -3.97 3.78 -5.60
C ILE A 12 -4.96 4.29 -6.65
N GLY A 13 -5.31 3.45 -7.65
CA GLY A 13 -6.29 3.84 -8.67
C GLY A 13 -7.68 4.05 -8.11
N LEU A 14 -8.12 3.22 -7.14
CA LEU A 14 -9.41 3.39 -6.47
C LEU A 14 -9.48 4.70 -5.67
N LEU A 15 -8.42 5.05 -4.91
CA LEU A 15 -8.33 6.32 -4.20
C LEU A 15 -8.29 7.50 -5.16
N THR A 16 -7.47 7.42 -6.24
CA THR A 16 -7.41 8.47 -7.28
C THR A 16 -8.77 8.67 -7.94
N ALA A 17 -9.45 7.59 -8.33
CA ALA A 17 -10.78 7.69 -8.93
C ALA A 17 -11.83 8.26 -7.95
N ARG A 18 -11.71 7.97 -6.64
CA ARG A 18 -12.58 8.57 -5.61
C ARG A 18 -12.33 10.07 -5.46
N GLU A 19 -11.08 10.52 -5.42
CA GLU A 19 -10.73 11.95 -5.36
C GLU A 19 -11.26 12.71 -6.60
N LEU A 20 -11.10 12.15 -7.80
CA LEU A 20 -11.63 12.71 -9.04
C LEU A 20 -13.16 12.79 -9.03
N ALA A 21 -13.82 11.72 -8.59
CA ALA A 21 -15.29 11.68 -8.46
C ALA A 21 -15.81 12.71 -7.46
N HIS A 22 -15.12 12.93 -6.34
CA HIS A 22 -15.45 13.98 -5.36
C HIS A 22 -15.22 15.39 -5.94
N ALA A 23 -14.30 15.54 -6.87
CA ALA A 23 -14.08 16.77 -7.62
C ALA A 23 -15.10 17.00 -8.75
N GLY A 24 -16.04 16.06 -8.99
CA GLY A 24 -17.05 16.13 -10.04
C GLY A 24 -16.54 15.81 -11.45
N VAL A 25 -15.40 15.16 -11.58
CA VAL A 25 -14.75 14.84 -12.87
C VAL A 25 -15.32 13.54 -13.45
N ASP A 26 -15.72 13.54 -14.72
CA ASP A 26 -16.14 12.32 -15.43
C ASP A 26 -14.96 11.37 -15.61
N THR A 27 -14.98 10.25 -14.88
CA THR A 27 -13.86 9.34 -14.75
C THR A 27 -14.25 7.93 -15.21
N THR A 28 -13.38 7.33 -16.03
CA THR A 28 -13.40 5.87 -16.31
C THR A 28 -12.20 5.23 -15.63
N LEU A 29 -12.41 4.09 -14.93
CA LEU A 29 -11.35 3.26 -14.40
C LEU A 29 -11.34 1.91 -15.13
N VAL A 30 -10.18 1.52 -15.68
CA VAL A 30 -9.98 0.23 -16.36
C VAL A 30 -9.02 -0.65 -15.54
N GLU A 31 -9.41 -1.91 -15.34
CA GLU A 31 -8.63 -2.91 -14.57
C GLU A 31 -8.56 -4.23 -15.33
N MET A 32 -7.37 -4.80 -15.49
CA MET A 32 -7.17 -6.07 -16.20
C MET A 32 -7.86 -7.27 -15.55
N GLY A 33 -8.03 -7.25 -14.24
CA GLY A 33 -8.68 -8.28 -13.47
C GLY A 33 -9.92 -7.76 -12.75
N LYS A 34 -10.11 -8.22 -11.51
CA LYS A 34 -11.08 -7.62 -10.58
C LYS A 34 -10.37 -6.57 -9.73
N THR A 35 -11.03 -5.44 -9.52
CA THR A 35 -10.50 -4.35 -8.70
C THR A 35 -10.10 -4.81 -7.30
N GLY A 36 -8.96 -4.29 -6.83
CA GLY A 36 -8.43 -4.52 -5.49
C GLY A 36 -7.80 -5.88 -5.26
N GLN A 37 -7.74 -6.79 -6.24
CA GLN A 37 -7.32 -8.18 -6.02
C GLN A 37 -5.85 -8.49 -6.33
N GLN A 38 -5.02 -7.47 -6.57
CA GLN A 38 -3.58 -7.65 -6.75
C GLN A 38 -2.82 -7.34 -5.45
N SER A 39 -1.73 -6.58 -5.50
CA SER A 39 -0.91 -6.23 -4.34
C SER A 39 -1.71 -5.60 -3.19
N SER A 40 -2.73 -4.83 -3.53
CA SER A 40 -3.58 -4.13 -2.55
C SER A 40 -4.35 -5.09 -1.65
N TRP A 41 -4.80 -6.22 -2.18
CA TRP A 41 -5.44 -7.28 -1.40
C TRP A 41 -4.42 -8.07 -0.58
N ALA A 42 -3.27 -8.37 -1.19
CA ALA A 42 -2.28 -9.28 -0.63
C ALA A 42 -1.45 -8.68 0.52
N GLY A 43 -1.46 -7.37 0.70
CA GLY A 43 -0.65 -6.68 1.71
C GLY A 43 -1.13 -6.85 3.15
N GLY A 44 -0.29 -6.46 4.11
CA GLY A 44 -0.57 -6.55 5.55
C GLY A 44 -1.51 -5.46 6.08
N GLY A 45 -1.55 -4.28 5.46
CA GLY A 45 -2.41 -3.18 5.88
C GLY A 45 -1.88 -2.33 7.03
N ILE A 46 -0.62 -2.46 7.40
CA ILE A 46 0.02 -1.59 8.38
C ILE A 46 0.05 -0.15 7.85
N LEU A 47 -0.40 0.80 8.66
CA LEU A 47 -0.45 2.22 8.33
C LEU A 47 0.83 2.95 8.80
N SER A 48 1.97 2.35 8.50
CA SER A 48 3.31 2.91 8.71
C SER A 48 4.30 2.22 7.77
N PRO A 49 5.36 2.89 7.31
CA PRO A 49 6.58 2.19 6.90
C PRO A 49 7.07 1.32 8.07
N LEU A 50 7.61 0.12 7.79
CA LEU A 50 7.90 -0.86 8.85
C LEU A 50 8.96 -0.38 9.86
N TYR A 51 9.98 0.30 9.40
CA TYR A 51 10.99 0.98 10.22
C TYR A 51 11.05 2.41 9.70
N PRO A 52 10.16 3.32 10.11
CA PRO A 52 9.98 4.62 9.46
C PRO A 52 11.26 5.47 9.42
N TRP A 53 12.16 5.30 10.37
CA TRP A 53 13.48 5.96 10.40
C TRP A 53 14.48 5.47 9.34
N ARG A 54 14.16 4.40 8.58
CA ARG A 54 14.99 3.88 7.48
C ARG A 54 14.58 4.46 6.12
N TYR A 55 13.42 5.14 6.05
CA TYR A 55 12.88 5.64 4.79
C TYR A 55 13.24 7.10 4.54
N PRO A 56 13.36 7.51 3.26
CA PRO A 56 13.51 8.92 2.90
C PRO A 56 12.32 9.76 3.37
N ASP A 57 12.55 11.05 3.66
CA ASP A 57 11.52 12.00 4.09
C ASP A 57 10.34 12.09 3.12
N ALA A 58 10.58 11.91 1.81
CA ALA A 58 9.51 11.88 0.82
C ALA A 58 8.45 10.81 1.13
N VAL A 59 8.87 9.59 1.53
CA VAL A 59 7.94 8.53 1.96
C VAL A 59 7.28 8.90 3.28
N GLY A 60 8.04 9.45 4.21
CA GLY A 60 7.55 9.88 5.53
C GLY A 60 6.45 10.93 5.45
N ARG A 61 6.59 11.94 4.58
CA ARG A 61 5.58 13.00 4.39
C ARG A 61 4.26 12.47 3.85
N LEU A 62 4.28 11.58 2.83
CA LEU A 62 3.07 10.91 2.33
C LEU A 62 2.41 10.07 3.42
N ALA A 63 3.22 9.32 4.18
CA ALA A 63 2.73 8.47 5.26
C ALA A 63 2.07 9.30 6.37
N ALA A 64 2.72 10.35 6.86
CA ALA A 64 2.21 11.22 7.92
C ALA A 64 0.88 11.89 7.54
N TRP A 65 0.81 12.48 6.32
CA TRP A 65 -0.43 13.06 5.83
C TRP A 65 -1.56 12.04 5.75
N SER A 66 -1.27 10.85 5.22
CA SER A 66 -2.26 9.77 5.09
C SER A 66 -2.71 9.24 6.44
N GLN A 67 -1.80 9.07 7.40
CA GLN A 67 -2.14 8.63 8.78
C GLN A 67 -3.15 9.58 9.42
N ALA A 68 -2.99 10.90 9.23
CA ALA A 68 -3.90 11.90 9.76
C ALA A 68 -5.31 11.79 9.17
N VAL A 69 -5.47 11.40 7.90
CA VAL A 69 -6.78 11.33 7.25
C VAL A 69 -7.44 9.94 7.31
N TYR A 70 -6.71 8.88 7.64
CA TYR A 70 -7.27 7.52 7.68
C TYR A 70 -8.49 7.36 8.59
N PRO A 71 -8.57 7.99 9.79
CA PRO A 71 -9.76 7.90 10.62
C PRO A 71 -11.03 8.43 9.92
N ALA A 72 -10.93 9.60 9.31
CA ALA A 72 -12.03 10.18 8.54
C ALA A 72 -12.39 9.33 7.33
N LEU A 73 -11.39 8.91 6.53
CA LEU A 73 -11.58 8.05 5.37
C LEU A 73 -12.29 6.73 5.73
N ALA A 74 -11.91 6.10 6.84
CA ALA A 74 -12.53 4.85 7.29
C ALA A 74 -14.01 5.04 7.66
N THR A 75 -14.34 6.14 8.34
CA THR A 75 -15.71 6.52 8.71
C THR A 75 -16.54 6.80 7.46
N GLU A 76 -16.04 7.68 6.57
CA GLU A 76 -16.72 8.01 5.31
C GLU A 76 -17.01 6.75 4.47
N LEU A 77 -16.03 5.85 4.33
CA LEU A 77 -16.22 4.61 3.59
C LEU A 77 -17.28 3.69 4.22
N LEU A 78 -17.33 3.61 5.54
CA LEU A 78 -18.37 2.86 6.24
C LEU A 78 -19.76 3.47 5.99
N ASP A 79 -19.89 4.79 6.11
CA ASP A 79 -21.15 5.51 5.93
C ASP A 79 -21.64 5.44 4.47
N GLU A 80 -20.73 5.63 3.49
CA GLU A 80 -21.07 5.59 2.06
C GLU A 80 -21.42 4.19 1.56
N THR A 81 -20.82 3.14 2.13
CA THR A 81 -20.83 1.80 1.50
C THR A 81 -21.34 0.68 2.39
N GLY A 82 -21.48 0.91 3.69
CA GLY A 82 -21.78 -0.13 4.68
C GLY A 82 -20.64 -1.14 4.89
N VAL A 83 -19.43 -0.87 4.40
CA VAL A 83 -18.27 -1.74 4.55
C VAL A 83 -17.24 -1.07 5.44
N ASP A 84 -17.08 -1.59 6.68
CA ASP A 84 -16.02 -1.16 7.60
C ASP A 84 -14.64 -1.62 7.10
N PRO A 85 -13.67 -0.72 6.81
CA PRO A 85 -12.30 -1.08 6.48
C PRO A 85 -11.53 -1.75 7.63
N GLU A 86 -12.12 -1.84 8.82
CA GLU A 86 -11.51 -2.34 10.08
C GLU A 86 -10.24 -1.56 10.47
N LEU A 87 -10.31 -0.23 10.41
CA LEU A 87 -9.24 0.58 10.98
C LEU A 87 -9.10 0.28 12.49
N THR A 88 -7.93 -0.16 12.89
CA THR A 88 -7.61 -0.49 14.28
C THR A 88 -6.27 0.14 14.66
N VAL A 89 -6.28 1.05 15.63
CA VAL A 89 -5.04 1.63 16.18
C VAL A 89 -4.68 0.79 17.40
N ASN A 90 -3.73 -0.13 17.21
CA ASN A 90 -3.32 -1.07 18.24
C ASN A 90 -1.80 -1.04 18.50
N GLY A 91 -1.12 -0.02 17.98
CA GLY A 91 0.31 0.16 18.15
C GLY A 91 1.16 -0.82 17.35
N MET A 92 2.43 -0.45 17.20
CA MET A 92 3.45 -1.27 16.52
C MET A 92 4.66 -1.47 17.44
N LEU A 93 4.90 -2.70 17.86
CA LEU A 93 6.07 -3.12 18.60
C LEU A 93 7.21 -3.44 17.63
N VAL A 94 8.40 -2.93 17.91
CA VAL A 94 9.65 -3.25 17.20
C VAL A 94 10.59 -3.90 18.21
N LEU A 95 10.91 -5.17 17.99
CA LEU A 95 11.78 -5.96 18.89
C LEU A 95 13.26 -5.78 18.56
N ASP A 96 13.58 -5.30 17.35
CA ASP A 96 14.94 -5.02 16.89
C ASP A 96 15.37 -3.65 17.41
N THR A 97 16.24 -3.59 18.38
CA THR A 97 16.63 -2.36 19.08
C THR A 97 18.02 -1.83 18.73
N GLU A 98 18.69 -2.44 17.78
CA GLU A 98 20.02 -2.03 17.29
C GLU A 98 20.03 -0.59 16.77
N GLU A 99 18.92 -0.16 16.16
CA GLU A 99 18.75 1.21 15.67
C GLU A 99 17.95 2.12 16.63
N ARG A 100 17.84 1.75 17.91
CA ARG A 100 17.01 2.48 18.89
C ARG A 100 17.28 3.98 18.90
N GLN A 101 18.55 4.42 18.93
CA GLN A 101 18.86 5.84 18.95
C GLN A 101 18.37 6.54 17.68
N ARG A 102 18.59 5.93 16.52
CA ARG A 102 18.09 6.44 15.24
C ARG A 102 16.56 6.56 15.21
N ALA A 103 15.86 5.60 15.79
CA ALA A 103 14.40 5.63 15.93
C ALA A 103 13.93 6.79 16.81
N LEU A 104 14.56 7.00 17.96
CA LEU A 104 14.24 8.10 18.88
C LEU A 104 14.55 9.48 18.29
N ASP A 105 15.67 9.62 17.60
CA ASP A 105 16.05 10.87 16.91
C ASP A 105 15.05 11.18 15.75
N TRP A 106 14.61 10.15 15.04
CA TRP A 106 13.56 10.27 14.03
C TRP A 106 12.24 10.71 14.66
N ALA A 107 11.84 10.07 15.75
CA ALA A 107 10.59 10.37 16.47
C ALA A 107 10.56 11.83 16.95
N ALA A 108 11.66 12.31 17.50
CA ALA A 108 11.80 13.71 17.95
C ALA A 108 11.67 14.70 16.80
N ARG A 109 12.23 14.40 15.62
CA ARG A 109 12.14 15.26 14.43
C ARG A 109 10.74 15.29 13.80
N HIS A 110 9.98 14.21 13.94
CA HIS A 110 8.67 14.04 13.30
C HIS A 110 7.49 14.15 14.29
N ASP A 111 7.74 14.60 15.52
CA ASP A 111 6.71 14.70 16.59
C ASP A 111 5.88 13.41 16.73
N THR A 112 6.56 12.27 16.68
CA THR A 112 5.94 10.95 16.73
C THR A 112 6.27 10.27 18.05
N ALA A 113 5.26 9.74 18.74
CA ALA A 113 5.46 9.05 20.01
C ALA A 113 6.16 7.70 19.79
N ILE A 114 7.28 7.47 20.48
CA ILE A 114 7.92 6.16 20.67
C ILE A 114 8.16 5.97 22.16
N GLU A 115 7.66 4.85 22.67
CA GLU A 115 7.90 4.39 24.03
C GLU A 115 8.97 3.30 24.02
N VAL A 116 9.92 3.37 24.97
CA VAL A 116 10.90 2.31 25.19
C VAL A 116 10.38 1.43 26.31
N LEU A 117 9.97 0.22 25.97
CA LEU A 117 9.48 -0.76 26.92
C LEU A 117 10.63 -1.61 27.45
N ASP A 118 10.70 -1.80 28.78
CA ASP A 118 11.55 -2.83 29.36
C ASP A 118 10.93 -4.24 29.20
N SER A 119 11.69 -5.28 29.56
CA SER A 119 11.23 -6.67 29.44
C SER A 119 9.95 -6.97 30.23
N ARG A 120 9.73 -6.31 31.38
CA ARG A 120 8.53 -6.48 32.21
C ARG A 120 7.31 -5.83 31.55
N GLN A 121 7.46 -4.60 31.06
CA GLN A 121 6.42 -3.85 30.35
C GLN A 121 6.02 -4.57 29.06
N LEU A 122 7.01 -5.04 28.30
CA LEU A 122 6.79 -5.82 27.09
C LEU A 122 6.00 -7.10 27.37
N HIS A 123 6.39 -7.87 28.39
CA HIS A 123 5.67 -9.09 28.76
C HIS A 123 4.24 -8.82 29.25
N ALA A 124 4.02 -7.70 29.93
CA ALA A 124 2.67 -7.30 30.35
C ALA A 124 1.79 -6.92 29.16
N SER A 125 2.36 -6.29 28.12
CA SER A 125 1.62 -5.87 26.90
C SER A 125 1.44 -6.99 25.88
N GLU A 126 2.38 -7.95 25.79
CA GLU A 126 2.36 -9.12 24.90
C GLU A 126 2.76 -10.41 25.64
N PRO A 127 1.85 -11.00 26.43
CA PRO A 127 2.17 -12.16 27.28
C PRO A 127 2.59 -13.41 26.48
N GLU A 128 2.05 -13.57 25.26
CA GLU A 128 2.27 -14.72 24.37
C GLU A 128 3.54 -14.60 23.52
N LEU A 129 4.28 -13.49 23.64
CA LEU A 129 5.51 -13.26 22.87
C LEU A 129 6.60 -14.26 23.29
N GLY A 130 7.21 -14.96 22.32
CA GLY A 130 8.29 -15.94 22.55
C GLY A 130 9.62 -15.28 22.91
N PRO A 131 10.19 -14.40 22.08
CA PRO A 131 11.41 -13.66 22.40
C PRO A 131 11.19 -12.71 23.59
N ARG A 132 12.20 -12.58 24.43
CA ARG A 132 12.18 -11.67 25.58
C ARG A 132 13.40 -10.75 25.54
N PRO A 133 13.45 -9.80 24.59
CA PRO A 133 14.51 -8.83 24.57
C PRO A 133 14.48 -7.96 25.82
N GLU A 134 15.63 -7.39 26.19
CA GLU A 134 15.72 -6.48 27.34
C GLU A 134 14.87 -5.23 27.13
N GLN A 135 14.71 -4.80 25.90
CA GLN A 135 13.93 -3.63 25.51
C GLN A 135 13.22 -3.87 24.18
N ALA A 136 12.14 -3.12 23.97
CA ALA A 136 11.44 -3.01 22.69
C ALA A 136 10.99 -1.56 22.49
N LEU A 137 10.68 -1.20 21.24
CA LEU A 137 10.10 0.11 20.91
C LEU A 137 8.61 -0.07 20.60
N LEU A 138 7.77 0.74 21.22
CA LEU A 138 6.34 0.81 20.93
C LEU A 138 6.02 2.15 20.25
N LEU A 139 5.44 2.12 19.07
CA LEU A 139 4.84 3.24 18.37
C LEU A 139 3.32 3.18 18.59
N PRO A 140 2.76 3.81 19.61
CA PRO A 140 1.38 3.58 20.05
C PRO A 140 0.33 4.09 19.05
N GLY A 141 0.66 5.13 18.27
CA GLY A 141 -0.24 5.72 17.27
C GLY A 141 -0.38 4.92 15.97
N ILE A 142 0.38 3.85 15.77
CA ILE A 142 0.31 3.09 14.53
C ILE A 142 -0.90 2.17 14.53
N GLY A 143 -1.62 2.22 13.41
CA GLY A 143 -2.77 1.37 13.16
C GLY A 143 -2.62 0.48 11.94
N GLN A 144 -3.69 -0.22 11.65
CA GLN A 144 -3.83 -1.11 10.51
C GLN A 144 -5.24 -1.02 9.91
N VAL A 145 -5.38 -1.40 8.65
CA VAL A 145 -6.66 -1.64 7.99
C VAL A 145 -6.69 -3.07 7.44
N ARG A 146 -7.89 -3.60 7.22
CA ARG A 146 -8.04 -4.91 6.57
C ARG A 146 -8.14 -4.73 5.06
N ASN A 147 -7.06 -5.00 4.35
CA ASN A 147 -6.90 -4.74 2.92
C ASN A 147 -8.10 -5.17 2.04
N PRO A 148 -8.61 -6.44 2.14
CA PRO A 148 -9.75 -6.86 1.33
C PRO A 148 -11.03 -6.06 1.62
N ARG A 149 -11.19 -5.56 2.85
CA ARG A 149 -12.35 -4.73 3.23
C ARG A 149 -12.19 -3.30 2.74
N LEU A 150 -10.99 -2.71 2.90
CA LEU A 150 -10.69 -1.38 2.39
C LEU A 150 -10.90 -1.30 0.87
N THR A 151 -10.32 -2.24 0.11
CA THR A 151 -10.46 -2.23 -1.36
C THR A 151 -11.90 -2.44 -1.80
N ARG A 152 -12.67 -3.29 -1.09
CA ARG A 152 -14.10 -3.47 -1.33
C ARG A 152 -14.91 -2.21 -1.01
N ALA A 153 -14.61 -1.52 0.08
CA ALA A 153 -15.24 -0.26 0.43
C ALA A 153 -14.96 0.82 -0.63
N LEU A 154 -13.69 1.01 -1.00
CA LEU A 154 -13.29 1.96 -2.04
C LEU A 154 -13.97 1.66 -3.39
N ARG A 155 -14.03 0.39 -3.81
CA ARG A 155 -14.73 0.00 -5.04
C ARG A 155 -16.21 0.38 -4.99
N ARG A 156 -16.90 0.11 -3.87
CA ARG A 156 -18.31 0.48 -3.70
C ARG A 156 -18.52 1.99 -3.68
N ALA A 157 -17.62 2.74 -3.07
CA ALA A 157 -17.73 4.21 -3.00
C ALA A 157 -17.68 4.87 -4.39
N ILE A 158 -17.00 4.25 -5.36
CA ILE A 158 -16.90 4.80 -6.72
C ILE A 158 -17.89 4.20 -7.73
N GLU A 159 -18.52 3.05 -7.46
CA GLU A 159 -19.28 2.27 -8.45
C GLU A 159 -20.45 3.01 -9.11
N ARG A 160 -20.98 4.05 -8.45
CA ARG A 160 -22.07 4.89 -8.98
C ARG A 160 -21.59 6.22 -9.55
N LYS A 161 -20.33 6.56 -9.38
CA LYS A 161 -19.74 7.86 -9.75
C LYS A 161 -18.69 7.75 -10.87
N VAL A 162 -18.17 6.55 -11.09
CA VAL A 162 -17.08 6.26 -12.01
C VAL A 162 -17.49 5.12 -12.93
N THR A 163 -17.21 5.25 -14.22
CA THR A 163 -17.39 4.12 -15.17
C THR A 163 -16.31 3.07 -14.90
N LEU A 164 -16.71 1.91 -14.35
CA LEU A 164 -15.77 0.86 -13.99
C LEU A 164 -15.73 -0.24 -15.05
N ARG A 165 -14.56 -0.49 -15.63
CA ARG A 165 -14.30 -1.51 -16.66
C ARG A 165 -13.33 -2.54 -16.10
N GLU A 166 -13.86 -3.60 -15.53
CA GLU A 166 -13.08 -4.74 -15.01
C GLU A 166 -12.89 -5.82 -16.09
N GLN A 167 -11.88 -6.70 -15.88
CA GLN A 167 -11.52 -7.77 -16.80
C GLN A 167 -11.25 -7.21 -18.21
N GLU A 168 -10.50 -6.10 -18.24
CA GLU A 168 -10.15 -5.42 -19.47
C GLU A 168 -8.70 -4.90 -19.38
N GLU A 169 -7.81 -5.60 -20.05
CA GLU A 169 -6.38 -5.27 -20.06
C GLU A 169 -6.12 -4.10 -21.03
N VAL A 170 -5.35 -3.12 -20.56
CA VAL A 170 -4.79 -2.07 -21.42
C VAL A 170 -3.57 -2.63 -22.14
N LEU A 171 -3.61 -2.66 -23.46
CA LEU A 171 -2.54 -3.18 -24.30
C LEU A 171 -1.56 -2.10 -24.74
N GLU A 172 -2.07 -0.87 -24.96
CA GLU A 172 -1.30 0.23 -25.55
C GLU A 172 -1.88 1.59 -25.13
N LEU A 173 -1.00 2.58 -24.95
CA LEU A 173 -1.38 3.99 -24.80
C LEU A 173 -1.55 4.61 -26.18
N LEU A 174 -2.62 5.36 -26.39
CA LEU A 174 -2.85 6.10 -27.62
C LEU A 174 -2.26 7.50 -27.46
N ILE A 175 -1.21 7.78 -28.22
CA ILE A 175 -0.51 9.07 -28.23
C ILE A 175 -0.68 9.70 -29.63
N GLU A 176 -1.25 10.89 -29.67
CA GLU A 176 -1.49 11.66 -30.92
C GLU A 176 -0.93 13.07 -30.75
N GLY A 177 -0.03 13.50 -31.65
CA GLY A 177 0.55 14.84 -31.59
C GLY A 177 1.27 15.19 -30.28
N GLY A 178 1.89 14.21 -29.62
CA GLY A 178 2.58 14.42 -28.32
C GLY A 178 1.64 14.46 -27.10
N ARG A 179 0.37 14.05 -27.28
CA ARG A 179 -0.65 14.03 -26.23
C ARG A 179 -1.23 12.63 -26.04
N ALA A 180 -1.45 12.22 -24.80
CA ALA A 180 -2.22 11.02 -24.48
C ALA A 180 -3.71 11.29 -24.72
N VAL A 181 -4.34 10.44 -25.57
CA VAL A 181 -5.75 10.58 -25.96
C VAL A 181 -6.59 9.37 -25.60
N GLY A 182 -6.02 8.41 -24.90
CA GLY A 182 -6.72 7.20 -24.46
C GLY A 182 -5.85 5.95 -24.46
N VAL A 183 -6.49 4.81 -24.54
CA VAL A 183 -5.85 3.48 -24.54
C VAL A 183 -6.52 2.53 -25.52
N ARG A 184 -5.77 1.50 -25.93
CA ARG A 184 -6.28 0.34 -26.67
C ARG A 184 -6.44 -0.85 -25.74
N THR A 185 -7.59 -1.51 -25.85
CA THR A 185 -7.91 -2.75 -25.13
C THR A 185 -8.35 -3.84 -26.12
N PRO A 186 -8.48 -5.11 -25.72
CA PRO A 186 -9.06 -6.15 -26.58
C PRO A 186 -10.52 -5.86 -27.01
N LYS A 187 -11.22 -4.98 -26.28
CA LYS A 187 -12.62 -4.60 -26.57
C LYS A 187 -12.74 -3.32 -27.43
N GLY A 188 -11.61 -2.73 -27.82
CA GLY A 188 -11.55 -1.51 -28.60
C GLY A 188 -10.85 -0.36 -27.89
N GLU A 189 -10.94 0.84 -28.44
CA GLU A 189 -10.34 2.04 -27.88
C GLU A 189 -11.21 2.68 -26.80
N ILE A 190 -10.56 3.22 -25.77
CA ILE A 190 -11.17 4.06 -24.75
C ILE A 190 -10.51 5.43 -24.86
N ARG A 191 -11.25 6.43 -25.30
CA ARG A 191 -10.76 7.81 -25.48
C ARG A 191 -11.00 8.63 -24.21
N ALA A 192 -10.01 9.47 -23.85
CA ALA A 192 -10.07 10.40 -22.73
C ALA A 192 -9.18 11.61 -23.00
N GLU A 193 -9.44 12.71 -22.30
CA GLU A 193 -8.62 13.93 -22.40
C GLU A 193 -7.29 13.81 -21.63
N ARG A 194 -7.30 13.04 -20.54
CA ARG A 194 -6.13 12.75 -19.69
C ARG A 194 -6.12 11.29 -19.32
N VAL A 195 -4.92 10.73 -19.19
CA VAL A 195 -4.70 9.32 -18.79
C VAL A 195 -3.82 9.28 -17.55
N ILE A 196 -4.26 8.56 -16.52
CA ILE A 196 -3.54 8.35 -15.26
C ILE A 196 -3.17 6.87 -15.11
N ILE A 197 -1.88 6.57 -14.94
CA ILE A 197 -1.39 5.21 -14.79
C ILE A 197 -1.18 4.88 -13.32
N CYS A 198 -2.02 3.96 -12.78
CA CYS A 198 -1.95 3.39 -11.44
C CYS A 198 -1.74 1.86 -11.50
N ALA A 199 -0.98 1.39 -12.50
CA ALA A 199 -0.87 -0.03 -12.87
C ALA A 199 0.09 -0.85 -11.96
N GLY A 200 0.49 -0.32 -10.80
CA GLY A 200 1.31 -1.02 -9.82
C GLY A 200 2.59 -1.59 -10.42
N ALA A 201 2.84 -2.90 -10.27
CA ALA A 201 4.02 -3.58 -10.78
C ALA A 201 4.10 -3.62 -12.33
N TRP A 202 2.98 -3.39 -13.02
CA TRP A 202 2.90 -3.38 -14.50
C TRP A 202 3.16 -2.01 -15.10
N THR A 203 3.33 -0.96 -14.29
CA THR A 203 3.51 0.43 -14.77
C THR A 203 4.70 0.57 -15.71
N ALA A 204 5.87 0.05 -15.35
CA ALA A 204 7.06 0.13 -16.19
C ALA A 204 6.83 -0.53 -17.57
N LYS A 205 6.24 -1.75 -17.56
CA LYS A 205 5.92 -2.49 -18.79
C LYS A 205 4.97 -1.70 -19.72
N LEU A 206 3.96 -1.04 -19.16
CA LEU A 206 3.02 -0.23 -19.93
C LEU A 206 3.69 1.01 -20.56
N LEU A 207 4.70 1.56 -19.88
CA LEU A 207 5.43 2.76 -20.33
C LEU A 207 6.66 2.45 -21.21
N GLU A 208 7.08 1.19 -21.36
CA GLU A 208 8.23 0.79 -22.20
C GLU A 208 8.15 1.38 -23.60
N GLN A 209 6.97 1.40 -24.20
CA GLN A 209 6.74 1.95 -25.55
C GLN A 209 7.08 3.43 -25.69
N LEU A 210 7.17 4.18 -24.58
CA LEU A 210 7.47 5.61 -24.57
C LEU A 210 8.95 5.93 -24.38
N GLY A 211 9.80 4.91 -24.19
CA GLY A 211 11.27 5.03 -24.09
C GLY A 211 11.80 5.56 -22.75
N ASN A 212 10.97 6.10 -21.87
CA ASN A 212 11.35 6.56 -20.54
C ASN A 212 10.43 5.92 -19.49
N SER A 213 10.81 4.77 -18.96
CA SER A 213 10.02 4.04 -17.97
C SER A 213 10.55 4.26 -16.57
N PRO A 214 9.66 4.38 -15.56
CA PRO A 214 10.08 4.40 -14.16
C PRO A 214 10.73 3.07 -13.77
N GLU A 215 11.71 3.11 -12.88
CA GLU A 215 12.33 1.92 -12.31
C GLU A 215 11.39 1.23 -11.33
N ILE A 216 10.39 0.52 -11.85
CA ILE A 216 9.44 -0.25 -11.06
C ILE A 216 9.58 -1.73 -11.40
N GLN A 217 9.91 -2.53 -10.38
CA GLN A 217 10.08 -3.97 -10.54
C GLN A 217 9.09 -4.74 -9.65
N PRO A 218 8.55 -5.88 -10.14
CA PRO A 218 7.72 -6.75 -9.33
C PRO A 218 8.55 -7.45 -8.26
N VAL A 219 8.23 -7.20 -6.98
CA VAL A 219 8.83 -7.89 -5.84
C VAL A 219 7.78 -8.78 -5.18
N ARG A 220 7.93 -10.10 -5.33
CA ARG A 220 7.00 -11.07 -4.74
C ARG A 220 7.13 -11.08 -3.22
N GLY A 221 5.99 -11.14 -2.54
CA GLY A 221 5.92 -11.41 -1.11
C GLY A 221 4.85 -12.42 -0.80
N GLN A 222 5.19 -13.42 0.02
CA GLN A 222 4.27 -14.44 0.49
C GLN A 222 3.91 -14.18 1.95
N MET A 223 2.68 -14.54 2.32
CA MET A 223 2.11 -14.34 3.66
C MET A 223 1.26 -15.53 4.04
N ILE A 224 1.23 -15.84 5.34
CA ILE A 224 0.36 -16.86 5.92
C ILE A 224 -0.64 -16.24 6.89
N LEU A 225 -1.82 -16.83 6.99
CA LEU A 225 -2.89 -16.45 7.88
C LEU A 225 -3.20 -17.58 8.84
N PHE A 226 -3.20 -17.28 10.14
CA PHE A 226 -3.61 -18.21 11.18
C PHE A 226 -5.03 -17.90 11.64
N TYR A 227 -5.79 -18.94 11.99
CA TYR A 227 -7.09 -18.83 12.60
C TYR A 227 -6.98 -19.00 14.12
N ALA A 228 -6.74 -17.91 14.82
CA ALA A 228 -6.59 -17.84 16.27
C ALA A 228 -7.83 -17.24 16.95
N GLN A 229 -7.74 -17.00 18.25
CA GLN A 229 -8.80 -16.35 19.02
C GLN A 229 -8.52 -14.84 19.15
N PRO A 230 -9.56 -14.00 19.19
CA PRO A 230 -9.40 -12.57 19.46
C PRO A 230 -8.65 -12.32 20.77
N GLY A 231 -7.73 -11.34 20.77
CA GLY A 231 -7.01 -10.92 21.97
C GLY A 231 -5.81 -11.78 22.36
N GLN A 232 -5.41 -12.78 21.58
CA GLN A 232 -4.18 -13.55 21.84
C GLN A 232 -2.90 -12.82 21.42
N VAL A 233 -2.99 -11.91 20.46
CA VAL A 233 -1.93 -10.98 20.07
C VAL A 233 -2.55 -9.60 20.06
N HIS A 234 -1.89 -8.61 20.65
CA HIS A 234 -2.44 -7.27 20.86
C HIS A 234 -1.91 -6.26 19.87
N HIS A 235 -0.59 -6.25 19.62
CA HIS A 235 0.07 -5.25 18.80
C HIS A 235 0.51 -5.82 17.44
N ILE A 236 0.65 -4.93 16.46
CA ILE A 236 1.49 -5.23 15.30
C ILE A 236 2.91 -5.42 15.83
N THR A 237 3.56 -6.55 15.56
CA THR A 237 4.91 -6.81 16.06
C THR A 237 5.88 -6.99 14.90
N LEU A 238 6.97 -6.23 14.88
CA LEU A 238 8.09 -6.34 13.93
C LEU A 238 9.26 -7.05 14.59
N HIS A 239 9.84 -8.02 13.89
CA HIS A 239 11.07 -8.70 14.26
C HIS A 239 11.80 -9.24 13.04
N ARG A 240 13.07 -8.89 12.87
CA ARG A 240 13.93 -9.37 11.76
C ARG A 240 13.27 -9.25 10.39
N GLU A 241 12.80 -8.04 10.05
CA GLU A 241 12.10 -7.73 8.80
C GLU A 241 10.76 -8.48 8.58
N ARG A 242 10.31 -9.29 9.54
CA ARG A 242 9.01 -9.96 9.57
C ARG A 242 8.04 -9.20 10.43
N TYR A 243 6.77 -9.41 10.20
CA TYR A 243 5.71 -8.78 10.98
C TYR A 243 4.54 -9.73 11.23
N ILE A 244 3.93 -9.54 12.40
CA ILE A 244 2.66 -10.17 12.77
C ILE A 244 1.60 -9.09 12.91
N ILE A 245 0.37 -9.37 12.47
CA ILE A 245 -0.72 -8.40 12.48
C ILE A 245 -1.98 -9.10 13.00
N PRO A 246 -2.42 -8.79 14.25
CA PRO A 246 -3.66 -9.33 14.78
C PRO A 246 -4.87 -8.63 14.17
N ARG A 247 -5.92 -9.38 13.85
CA ARG A 247 -7.20 -8.87 13.36
C ARG A 247 -8.27 -8.92 14.44
N ARG A 248 -9.29 -8.07 14.33
CA ARG A 248 -10.41 -8.01 15.31
C ARG A 248 -11.13 -9.35 15.50
N ASP A 249 -11.18 -10.17 14.45
CA ASP A 249 -11.83 -11.49 14.46
C ASP A 249 -10.93 -12.63 14.92
N GLY A 250 -9.74 -12.33 15.46
CA GLY A 250 -8.78 -13.30 15.96
C GLY A 250 -7.82 -13.87 14.92
N ARG A 251 -8.04 -13.58 13.64
CA ARG A 251 -7.06 -13.94 12.61
C ARG A 251 -5.74 -13.24 12.85
N ILE A 252 -4.65 -13.96 12.64
CA ILE A 252 -3.30 -13.44 12.78
C ILE A 252 -2.57 -13.60 11.45
N LEU A 253 -2.20 -12.48 10.85
CA LEU A 253 -1.45 -12.44 9.61
C LEU A 253 0.05 -12.39 9.91
N PHE A 254 0.85 -13.23 9.26
CA PHE A 254 2.31 -13.23 9.36
C PHE A 254 2.96 -13.10 8.00
N GLY A 255 3.97 -12.28 7.89
CA GLY A 255 4.74 -12.07 6.66
C GLY A 255 5.98 -11.22 6.86
N SER A 256 6.69 -11.01 5.82
CA SER A 256 6.51 -11.52 4.46
C SER A 256 7.85 -11.91 3.87
N THR A 257 7.82 -12.72 2.81
CA THR A 257 9.02 -12.92 1.99
C THR A 257 9.31 -11.69 1.12
N LEU A 258 10.56 -11.60 0.62
CA LEU A 258 11.00 -10.64 -0.38
C LEU A 258 11.75 -11.42 -1.47
N GLU A 259 11.13 -11.54 -2.66
CA GLU A 259 11.62 -12.44 -3.69
C GLU A 259 11.64 -11.75 -5.06
N GLN A 260 12.77 -11.84 -5.76
CA GLN A 260 12.92 -11.38 -7.14
C GLN A 260 12.45 -12.52 -8.09
N ALA A 261 11.14 -12.62 -8.29
CA ALA A 261 10.52 -13.71 -9.06
C ALA A 261 9.80 -13.19 -10.32
N GLY A 262 10.10 -11.98 -10.77
CA GLY A 262 9.38 -11.34 -11.87
C GLY A 262 7.86 -11.33 -11.59
N PHE A 263 7.07 -11.58 -12.62
CA PHE A 263 5.60 -11.59 -12.50
C PHE A 263 5.00 -12.91 -12.02
N VAL A 264 5.83 -13.84 -11.52
CA VAL A 264 5.35 -15.15 -11.02
C VAL A 264 4.73 -14.99 -9.64
N LYS A 265 3.41 -15.24 -9.53
CA LYS A 265 2.61 -15.08 -8.30
C LYS A 265 2.36 -16.36 -7.52
N ARG A 266 2.89 -17.49 -7.94
CA ARG A 266 2.66 -18.76 -7.21
C ARG A 266 3.34 -18.75 -5.85
N THR A 267 2.69 -19.35 -4.86
CA THR A 267 3.27 -19.64 -3.54
C THR A 267 4.19 -20.86 -3.61
N THR A 268 5.06 -21.00 -2.61
CA THR A 268 5.98 -22.14 -2.52
C THR A 268 5.91 -22.79 -1.14
N ALA A 269 6.14 -24.10 -1.08
CA ALA A 269 6.11 -24.87 0.17
C ALA A 269 7.24 -24.42 1.12
N GLU A 270 8.39 -24.10 0.56
CA GLU A 270 9.57 -23.64 1.30
C GLU A 270 9.29 -22.31 2.01
N ALA A 271 8.69 -21.35 1.32
CA ALA A 271 8.31 -20.06 1.92
C ALA A 271 7.23 -20.23 3.00
N LYS A 272 6.26 -21.13 2.79
CA LYS A 272 5.25 -21.44 3.81
C LYS A 272 5.90 -21.98 5.08
N GLU A 273 6.82 -22.94 4.95
CA GLU A 273 7.53 -23.55 6.08
C GLU A 273 8.43 -22.54 6.80
N GLU A 274 9.15 -21.68 6.05
CA GLU A 274 9.98 -20.62 6.63
C GLU A 274 9.13 -19.61 7.42
N LEU A 275 8.02 -19.13 6.83
CA LEU A 275 7.11 -18.21 7.49
C LEU A 275 6.48 -18.84 8.73
N TYR A 276 6.06 -20.11 8.66
CA TYR A 276 5.50 -20.82 9.79
C TYR A 276 6.49 -20.92 10.94
N ARG A 277 7.75 -21.35 10.69
CA ARG A 277 8.77 -21.44 11.71
C ARG A 277 9.06 -20.10 12.37
N ALA A 278 9.20 -19.04 11.59
CA ALA A 278 9.43 -17.69 12.11
C ALA A 278 8.22 -17.17 12.92
N ALA A 279 7.00 -17.48 12.50
CA ALA A 279 5.79 -17.11 13.25
C ALA A 279 5.71 -17.82 14.60
N VAL A 280 6.01 -19.13 14.64
CA VAL A 280 6.01 -19.92 15.88
C VAL A 280 7.15 -19.53 16.81
N GLU A 281 8.33 -19.17 16.29
CA GLU A 281 9.43 -18.59 17.09
C GLU A 281 8.98 -17.30 17.75
N LEU A 282 8.30 -16.42 17.00
CA LEU A 282 7.84 -15.13 17.53
C LEU A 282 6.67 -15.26 18.50
N TYR A 283 5.69 -16.12 18.19
CA TYR A 283 4.54 -16.41 19.05
C TYR A 283 4.30 -17.92 19.15
N PRO A 284 4.82 -18.59 20.18
CA PRO A 284 4.74 -20.05 20.36
C PRO A 284 3.33 -20.64 20.34
N LEU A 285 2.31 -19.84 20.70
CA LEU A 285 0.90 -20.24 20.62
C LEU A 285 0.50 -20.68 19.19
N LEU A 286 1.15 -20.12 18.15
CA LEU A 286 0.86 -20.42 16.75
C LEU A 286 1.24 -21.84 16.34
N LYS A 287 2.05 -22.56 17.14
CA LYS A 287 2.34 -23.98 16.92
C LYS A 287 1.07 -24.85 16.94
N ARG A 288 0.05 -24.44 17.70
CA ARG A 288 -1.23 -25.16 17.83
C ARG A 288 -2.37 -24.47 17.06
N THR A 289 -2.07 -23.40 16.31
CA THR A 289 -3.06 -22.61 15.59
C THR A 289 -3.07 -23.05 14.13
N PRO A 290 -4.22 -23.41 13.53
CA PRO A 290 -4.28 -23.82 12.14
C PRO A 290 -3.94 -22.67 11.21
N ILE A 291 -3.20 -22.95 10.13
CA ILE A 291 -3.02 -22.05 9.01
C ILE A 291 -4.31 -22.10 8.17
N GLU A 292 -4.99 -20.97 8.06
CA GLU A 292 -6.21 -20.81 7.26
C GLU A 292 -5.90 -20.59 5.78
N ASP A 293 -4.85 -19.79 5.47
CA ASP A 293 -4.52 -19.43 4.09
C ASP A 293 -3.02 -19.12 3.90
N HIS A 294 -2.58 -19.21 2.63
CA HIS A 294 -1.22 -18.87 2.19
C HIS A 294 -1.27 -18.28 0.77
N TRP A 295 -0.87 -17.05 0.60
CA TRP A 295 -0.92 -16.35 -0.68
C TRP A 295 0.33 -15.54 -0.98
N SER A 296 0.37 -14.97 -2.19
CA SER A 296 1.43 -14.05 -2.61
C SER A 296 0.86 -12.82 -3.33
N GLY A 297 1.67 -11.77 -3.33
CA GLY A 297 1.42 -10.55 -4.11
C GLY A 297 2.70 -10.00 -4.71
N LEU A 298 2.56 -9.15 -5.73
CA LEU A 298 3.68 -8.48 -6.40
C LEU A 298 3.70 -7.01 -6.00
N ARG A 299 4.65 -6.62 -5.16
CA ARG A 299 4.85 -5.22 -4.78
C ARG A 299 5.45 -4.46 -5.96
N PRO A 300 5.01 -3.23 -6.23
CA PRO A 300 5.64 -2.35 -7.22
C PRO A 300 6.90 -1.71 -6.63
N GLY A 301 8.02 -2.41 -6.66
CA GLY A 301 9.29 -1.97 -6.09
C GLY A 301 9.87 -0.80 -6.86
N SER A 302 10.12 0.32 -6.20
CA SER A 302 10.83 1.50 -6.70
C SER A 302 12.13 1.72 -5.93
N PRO A 303 13.14 2.42 -6.50
CA PRO A 303 14.33 2.81 -5.77
C PRO A 303 13.98 3.57 -4.49
N SER A 304 14.66 3.26 -3.38
CA SER A 304 14.45 3.86 -2.05
C SER A 304 12.99 3.82 -1.53
N GLY A 305 12.09 3.13 -2.24
CA GLY A 305 10.66 3.06 -1.92
C GLY A 305 9.88 4.34 -2.17
N ILE A 306 10.47 5.34 -2.82
CA ILE A 306 9.81 6.59 -3.20
C ILE A 306 8.90 6.33 -4.41
N PRO A 307 7.59 6.60 -4.33
CA PRO A 307 6.70 6.42 -5.46
C PRO A 307 6.94 7.47 -6.55
N TYR A 308 6.47 7.17 -7.74
CA TYR A 308 6.40 8.08 -8.86
C TYR A 308 5.00 8.69 -8.92
N ILE A 309 4.89 10.03 -8.79
CA ILE A 309 3.62 10.76 -8.79
C ILE A 309 3.78 12.04 -9.59
N GLY A 310 3.00 12.22 -10.66
CA GLY A 310 3.04 13.45 -11.44
C GLY A 310 2.77 13.26 -12.92
N ALA A 311 3.06 14.29 -13.71
CA ALA A 311 2.97 14.27 -15.17
C ALA A 311 4.12 13.47 -15.78
N TYR A 312 3.84 12.80 -16.90
CA TYR A 312 4.87 12.14 -17.68
C TYR A 312 5.59 13.18 -18.57
N PRO A 313 6.94 13.29 -18.48
CA PRO A 313 7.68 14.29 -19.23
C PRO A 313 7.51 14.15 -20.75
N GLY A 314 7.20 15.25 -21.42
CA GLY A 314 7.13 15.31 -22.89
C GLY A 314 5.86 14.72 -23.52
N ILE A 315 4.88 14.28 -22.72
CA ILE A 315 3.58 13.82 -23.23
C ILE A 315 2.46 14.51 -22.44
N ASP A 316 1.75 15.39 -23.12
CA ASP A 316 0.64 16.11 -22.52
C ASP A 316 -0.50 15.16 -22.13
N GLY A 317 -1.16 15.45 -21.01
CA GLY A 317 -2.31 14.67 -20.54
C GLY A 317 -1.98 13.27 -20.03
N LEU A 318 -0.70 12.88 -19.92
CA LEU A 318 -0.28 11.62 -19.34
C LEU A 318 0.27 11.83 -17.94
N TYR A 319 -0.26 11.08 -16.96
CA TYR A 319 0.13 11.13 -15.55
C TYR A 319 0.35 9.72 -15.00
N PHE A 320 1.02 9.62 -13.86
CA PHE A 320 1.22 8.34 -13.16
C PHE A 320 1.17 8.50 -11.63
N ASN A 321 0.78 7.42 -10.96
CA ASN A 321 0.87 7.26 -9.51
C ASN A 321 1.16 5.78 -9.20
N ALA A 322 2.43 5.43 -9.07
CA ALA A 322 2.88 4.05 -8.96
C ALA A 322 4.22 3.91 -8.22
N GLY A 323 4.69 2.67 -8.00
CA GLY A 323 5.99 2.43 -7.39
C GLY A 323 5.99 2.57 -5.86
N HIS A 324 4.87 2.39 -5.20
CA HIS A 324 4.74 2.55 -3.74
C HIS A 324 5.40 1.44 -2.91
N TYR A 325 6.01 0.46 -3.55
CA TYR A 325 6.69 -0.69 -2.94
C TYR A 325 5.89 -1.32 -1.79
N ARG A 326 6.41 -1.23 -0.55
CA ARG A 326 5.80 -1.82 0.66
C ARG A 326 4.75 -0.90 1.31
N ASN A 327 4.67 0.36 0.88
CA ASN A 327 4.00 1.44 1.58
C ASN A 327 2.69 1.92 0.93
N GLY A 328 2.21 1.25 -0.14
CA GLY A 328 1.07 1.72 -0.93
C GLY A 328 -0.24 1.93 -0.16
N LEU A 329 -0.45 1.23 0.96
CA LEU A 329 -1.60 1.46 1.82
C LEU A 329 -1.43 2.78 2.59
N VAL A 330 -0.32 2.93 3.30
CA VAL A 330 -0.09 4.11 4.14
C VAL A 330 0.16 5.38 3.32
N THR A 331 0.76 5.30 2.11
CA THR A 331 1.00 6.48 1.26
C THR A 331 -0.15 6.77 0.30
N GLY A 332 -1.10 5.85 0.16
CA GLY A 332 -2.16 5.88 -0.84
C GLY A 332 -3.03 7.13 -0.81
N PRO A 333 -3.66 7.50 0.32
CA PRO A 333 -4.49 8.69 0.40
C PRO A 333 -3.76 9.98 0.00
N ALA A 334 -2.55 10.21 0.53
CA ALA A 334 -1.75 11.40 0.19
C ALA A 334 -1.36 11.42 -1.29
N SER A 335 -0.93 10.27 -1.84
CA SER A 335 -0.49 10.21 -3.23
C SER A 335 -1.64 10.41 -4.22
N ALA A 336 -2.82 9.88 -3.91
CA ALA A 336 -4.01 10.07 -4.73
C ALA A 336 -4.47 11.54 -4.71
N ARG A 337 -4.48 12.17 -3.53
CA ARG A 337 -4.81 13.58 -3.39
C ARG A 337 -3.78 14.48 -4.08
N LEU A 338 -2.48 14.25 -3.85
CA LEU A 338 -1.40 14.99 -4.49
C LEU A 338 -1.53 14.93 -6.02
N LEU A 339 -1.70 13.71 -6.58
CA LEU A 339 -1.87 13.57 -8.03
C LEU A 339 -3.13 14.28 -8.53
N THR A 340 -4.25 14.15 -7.83
CA THR A 340 -5.50 14.82 -8.22
C THR A 340 -5.35 16.34 -8.21
N ASP A 341 -4.65 16.91 -7.22
CA ASP A 341 -4.36 18.34 -7.19
C ASP A 341 -3.51 18.77 -8.40
N LEU A 342 -2.49 18.00 -8.78
CA LEU A 342 -1.65 18.26 -9.96
C LEU A 342 -2.47 18.18 -11.28
N VAL A 343 -3.28 17.12 -11.43
CA VAL A 343 -4.11 16.91 -12.63
C VAL A 343 -5.14 18.00 -12.81
N LEU A 344 -5.70 18.51 -11.72
CA LEU A 344 -6.72 19.57 -11.72
C LEU A 344 -6.15 20.98 -11.53
N GLU A 345 -4.83 21.12 -11.60
CA GLU A 345 -4.10 22.40 -11.49
C GLU A 345 -4.45 23.17 -10.19
N ARG A 346 -4.62 22.43 -9.09
CA ARG A 346 -4.85 22.96 -7.72
C ARG A 346 -3.53 23.09 -6.97
N ALA A 347 -3.52 23.88 -5.92
CA ALA A 347 -2.39 23.91 -4.99
C ALA A 347 -2.19 22.51 -4.37
N PRO A 348 -1.03 21.87 -4.55
CA PRO A 348 -0.78 20.52 -4.08
C PRO A 348 -0.63 20.48 -2.56
N ILE A 349 -1.10 19.40 -1.93
CA ILE A 349 -0.99 19.19 -0.47
C ILE A 349 0.44 19.04 0.03
N LEU A 350 1.36 18.63 -0.83
CA LEU A 350 2.79 18.43 -0.57
C LEU A 350 3.60 18.88 -1.79
N ASP A 351 4.88 19.18 -1.58
CA ASP A 351 5.83 19.37 -2.68
C ASP A 351 5.90 18.08 -3.54
N ALA A 352 5.61 18.20 -4.84
CA ALA A 352 5.59 17.08 -5.77
C ALA A 352 6.98 16.74 -6.36
N ALA A 353 7.96 17.63 -6.26
CA ALA A 353 9.25 17.46 -6.89
C ALA A 353 9.97 16.14 -6.56
N PRO A 354 9.98 15.65 -5.30
CA PRO A 354 10.62 14.38 -4.97
C PRO A 354 10.01 13.14 -5.65
N TYR A 355 8.80 13.24 -6.18
CA TYR A 355 8.06 12.12 -6.78
C TYR A 355 8.06 12.15 -8.31
N ALA A 356 8.62 13.16 -8.93
CA ALA A 356 8.72 13.27 -10.38
C ALA A 356 9.52 12.10 -11.00
N LEU A 357 9.30 11.82 -12.28
CA LEU A 357 9.96 10.69 -12.96
C LEU A 357 11.49 10.84 -13.01
N ASP A 358 11.95 12.07 -13.16
CA ASP A 358 13.36 12.49 -13.25
C ASP A 358 13.98 12.92 -11.92
N ALA A 359 13.24 12.82 -10.81
CA ALA A 359 13.78 13.12 -9.49
C ALA A 359 14.87 12.12 -9.08
N ALA A 360 15.93 12.61 -8.45
CA ALA A 360 16.96 11.76 -7.86
C ALA A 360 16.35 10.82 -6.78
N ARG A 361 16.79 9.55 -6.76
CA ARG A 361 16.29 8.51 -5.85
C ARG A 361 17.47 7.76 -5.24
N ASP A 362 18.29 8.49 -4.49
CA ASP A 362 19.46 7.97 -3.79
C ASP A 362 19.08 7.11 -2.58
#